data_7fc00d5649f3d4bfa3cd6b92c4ff7abe
#
_entry.id   7fc00d5649f3d4bfa3cd6b92c4ff7abe
#
_cell.length_a   1.000
_cell.length_b   1.000
_cell.length_c   1.000
_cell.angle_alpha   90.00
_cell.angle_beta   90.00
_cell.angle_gamma   90.00
#
_symmetry.space_group_name_H-M   'P 1'
#
loop_
_entity.id
_entity.type
_entity.pdbx_description
1 polymer ?
#
loop_
_entity_poly.entity_id
_entity_poly.type
_entity_poly.pdbx_seq_one_letter_code
_entity_poly.pdbx_strand_id
1 'polypeptide(L)'
;MLQFNHFNFNVLDLERSLAFYRQALELEVVEEKEAGDGSFKLVYLGDGGTGFRLELTWLRDRTEPYDLGEQEFHLAFVTDRFDALLARHRAMGCVCFENPDMGVYFI
;
A
#
# COMPACT_ATOMS: atom_id res chain seq x y z
N MET A 1 25.93 7.85 -3.44
CA MET A 1 25.22 6.60 -3.17
C MET A 1 23.74 6.77 -3.48
N LEU A 2 23.14 5.79 -4.15
CA LEU A 2 21.71 5.74 -4.39
C LEU A 2 21.08 4.78 -3.39
N GLN A 3 19.93 5.18 -2.83
CA GLN A 3 19.17 4.35 -1.88
C GLN A 3 17.71 4.30 -2.31
N PHE A 4 17.06 3.16 -2.08
CA PHE A 4 15.62 3.08 -2.24
C PHE A 4 14.95 4.07 -1.30
N ASN A 5 13.96 4.80 -1.80
CA ASN A 5 13.27 5.83 -1.01
C ASN A 5 11.78 5.49 -0.85
N HIS A 6 11.04 5.45 -1.97
CA HIS A 6 9.60 5.20 -1.90
C HIS A 6 9.09 4.62 -3.21
N PHE A 7 7.90 4.03 -3.13
CA PHE A 7 7.10 3.60 -4.28
C PHE A 7 5.75 4.31 -4.20
N ASN A 8 5.23 4.78 -5.33
CA ASN A 8 3.97 5.53 -5.36
C ASN A 8 2.84 4.71 -5.98
N PHE A 9 1.67 4.75 -5.33
CA PHE A 9 0.39 4.39 -5.93
C PHE A 9 -0.53 5.62 -5.93
N ASN A 10 -1.21 5.86 -7.06
CA ASN A 10 -2.30 6.81 -7.09
C ASN A 10 -3.58 6.11 -6.61
N VAL A 11 -4.36 6.80 -5.77
CA VAL A 11 -5.58 6.25 -5.18
C VAL A 11 -6.75 7.21 -5.39
N LEU A 12 -7.96 6.68 -5.54
CA LEU A 12 -9.17 7.49 -5.69
C LEU A 12 -9.79 7.88 -4.35
N ASP A 13 -9.75 6.97 -3.39
CA ASP A 13 -10.32 7.16 -2.05
C ASP A 13 -9.20 7.03 -1.02
N LEU A 14 -8.63 8.17 -0.65
CA LEU A 14 -7.46 8.20 0.24
C LEU A 14 -7.77 7.60 1.61
N GLU A 15 -8.91 7.95 2.21
CA GLU A 15 -9.26 7.45 3.54
C GLU A 15 -9.45 5.94 3.56
N ARG A 16 -10.09 5.39 2.54
CA ARG A 16 -10.26 3.95 2.39
C ARG A 16 -8.90 3.26 2.20
N SER A 17 -8.01 3.83 1.41
CA SER A 17 -6.68 3.28 1.20
C SER A 17 -5.85 3.31 2.47
N LEU A 18 -5.88 4.42 3.22
CA LEU A 18 -5.17 4.52 4.49
C LEU A 18 -5.66 3.49 5.51
N ALA A 19 -6.98 3.30 5.60
CA ALA A 19 -7.55 2.29 6.49
C ALA A 19 -7.10 0.87 6.08
N PHE A 20 -7.09 0.57 4.79
CA PHE A 20 -6.65 -0.73 4.28
C PHE A 20 -5.19 -1.00 4.62
N TYR A 21 -4.29 -0.07 4.29
CA TYR A 21 -2.86 -0.29 4.53
C TYR A 21 -2.51 -0.36 6.01
N ARG A 22 -3.22 0.36 6.86
CA ARG A 22 -3.07 0.24 8.31
C ARG A 22 -3.52 -1.14 8.80
N GLN A 23 -4.69 -1.58 8.41
CA GLN A 23 -5.26 -2.86 8.86
C GLN A 23 -4.54 -4.07 8.30
N ALA A 24 -4.22 -4.04 7.01
CA ALA A 24 -3.63 -5.18 6.33
C ALA A 24 -2.12 -5.28 6.56
N LEU A 25 -1.40 -4.16 6.51
CA LEU A 25 0.06 -4.13 6.48
C LEU A 25 0.68 -3.41 7.67
N GLU A 26 -0.12 -2.93 8.62
CA GLU A 26 0.35 -2.23 9.82
C GLU A 26 1.20 -0.99 9.49
N LEU A 27 0.96 -0.37 8.32
CA LEU A 27 1.67 0.83 7.93
C LEU A 27 1.08 2.07 8.60
N GLU A 28 1.95 2.99 9.00
CA GLU A 28 1.56 4.24 9.64
C GLU A 28 1.97 5.45 8.80
N VAL A 29 1.19 6.52 8.89
CA VAL A 29 1.51 7.77 8.23
C VAL A 29 2.75 8.38 8.86
N VAL A 30 3.79 8.65 8.03
CA VAL A 30 5.04 9.26 8.48
C VAL A 30 5.26 10.66 7.94
N GLU A 31 4.60 11.01 6.84
CA GLU A 31 4.69 12.35 6.25
C GLU A 31 3.46 12.63 5.38
N GLU A 32 3.04 13.88 5.32
CA GLU A 32 1.97 14.32 4.44
C GLU A 32 2.37 15.62 3.75
N LYS A 33 1.97 15.78 2.50
CA LYS A 33 2.10 17.01 1.73
C LYS A 33 0.78 17.28 1.04
N GLU A 34 0.42 18.56 0.95
CA GLU A 34 -0.82 18.97 0.32
C GLU A 34 -0.58 20.22 -0.54
N ALA A 35 -1.18 20.27 -1.71
CA ALA A 35 -1.17 21.46 -2.54
C ALA A 35 -1.92 22.60 -1.84
N GLY A 36 -1.42 23.83 -2.01
CA GLY A 36 -2.05 25.01 -1.41
C GLY A 36 -3.49 25.24 -1.84
N ASP A 37 -3.87 24.78 -3.04
CA ASP A 37 -5.23 24.86 -3.58
C ASP A 37 -6.05 23.60 -3.34
N GLY A 38 -5.53 22.61 -2.62
CA GLY A 38 -6.20 21.35 -2.34
C GLY A 38 -6.24 20.37 -3.51
N SER A 39 -5.53 20.66 -4.61
CA SER A 39 -5.61 19.85 -5.84
C SER A 39 -4.99 18.46 -5.72
N PHE A 40 -4.05 18.28 -4.80
CA PHE A 40 -3.47 16.96 -4.52
C PHE A 40 -3.08 16.80 -3.05
N LYS A 41 -2.99 15.55 -2.64
CA LYS A 41 -2.39 15.13 -1.36
C LYS A 41 -1.42 14.00 -1.61
N LEU A 42 -0.28 14.04 -0.92
CA LEU A 42 0.71 12.96 -0.88
C LEU A 42 0.80 12.48 0.56
N VAL A 43 0.59 11.18 0.76
CA VAL A 43 0.67 10.57 2.09
C VAL A 43 1.71 9.46 2.05
N TYR A 44 2.72 9.55 2.91
CA TYR A 44 3.79 8.57 3.00
C TYR A 44 3.54 7.64 4.18
N LEU A 45 3.55 6.34 3.89
CA LEU A 45 3.35 5.29 4.88
C LEU A 45 4.68 4.57 5.15
N GLY A 46 4.98 4.33 6.41
CA GLY A 46 6.19 3.63 6.82
C GLY A 46 5.89 2.37 7.60
N ASP A 47 6.87 1.45 7.63
CA ASP A 47 6.77 0.16 8.32
C ASP A 47 7.36 0.19 9.74
N GLY A 48 7.98 1.30 10.14
CA GLY A 48 8.61 1.44 11.46
C GLY A 48 9.98 0.75 11.58
N GLY A 49 10.40 -0.01 10.58
CA GLY A 49 11.66 -0.76 10.62
C GLY A 49 12.68 -0.33 9.58
N THR A 50 12.22 0.07 8.40
CA THR A 50 13.09 0.50 7.30
C THR A 50 12.83 1.96 6.96
N GLY A 51 13.70 2.55 6.15
CA GLY A 51 13.49 3.91 5.63
C GLY A 51 12.66 3.96 4.36
N PHE A 52 12.29 2.81 3.81
CA PHE A 52 11.48 2.73 2.60
C PHE A 52 10.02 3.07 2.92
N ARG A 53 9.36 3.81 2.01
CA ARG A 53 8.00 4.27 2.24
C ARG A 53 7.11 3.95 1.06
N LEU A 54 5.83 3.76 1.34
CA LEU A 54 4.79 3.73 0.34
C LEU A 54 4.15 5.11 0.27
N GLU A 55 4.20 5.74 -0.91
CA GLU A 55 3.57 7.05 -1.15
C GLU A 55 2.23 6.85 -1.84
N LEU A 56 1.17 7.38 -1.24
CA LEU A 56 -0.16 7.43 -1.85
C LEU A 56 -0.39 8.84 -2.38
N THR A 57 -0.71 8.94 -3.68
CA THR A 57 -1.07 10.20 -4.32
C THR A 57 -2.58 10.24 -4.53
N TRP A 58 -3.23 11.27 -3.99
CA TRP A 58 -4.64 11.55 -4.24
C TRP A 58 -4.77 12.85 -5.04
N LEU A 59 -5.55 12.79 -6.13
CA LEU A 59 -5.82 13.94 -6.99
C LEU A 59 -7.30 14.30 -6.89
N ARG A 60 -7.61 15.53 -6.42
CA ARG A 60 -8.99 15.99 -6.20
C ARG A 60 -9.88 15.82 -7.41
N ASP A 61 -9.38 16.10 -8.59
CA ASP A 61 -10.18 16.15 -9.81
C ASP A 61 -10.19 14.83 -10.59
N ARG A 62 -9.51 13.81 -10.08
CA ARG A 62 -9.52 12.47 -10.67
C ARG A 62 -10.71 11.68 -10.15
N THR A 63 -11.63 11.29 -11.04
CA THR A 63 -12.81 10.49 -10.70
C THR A 63 -12.82 9.13 -11.37
N GLU A 64 -12.10 8.98 -12.48
CA GLU A 64 -12.04 7.72 -13.23
C GLU A 64 -11.06 6.74 -12.58
N PRO A 65 -11.38 5.45 -12.55
CA PRO A 65 -10.44 4.44 -12.09
C PRO A 65 -9.12 4.50 -12.86
N TYR A 66 -8.03 4.20 -12.17
CA TYR A 66 -6.72 4.11 -12.81
C TYR A 66 -6.60 2.83 -13.62
N ASP A 67 -6.01 2.93 -14.80
CA ASP A 67 -5.67 1.75 -15.60
C ASP A 67 -4.40 1.11 -15.03
N LEU A 68 -4.57 -0.06 -14.42
CA LEU A 68 -3.46 -0.78 -13.81
C LEU A 68 -2.80 -1.78 -14.78
N GLY A 69 -3.24 -1.79 -16.04
CA GLY A 69 -2.72 -2.71 -17.04
C GLY A 69 -3.01 -4.16 -16.66
N GLU A 70 -2.05 -5.02 -16.88
CA GLU A 70 -2.16 -6.44 -16.54
C GLU A 70 -1.80 -6.75 -15.08
N GLN A 71 -1.45 -5.74 -14.30
CA GLN A 71 -1.08 -5.87 -12.88
C GLN A 71 0.10 -6.82 -12.66
N GLU A 72 1.11 -6.75 -13.50
CA GLU A 72 2.27 -7.65 -13.45
C GLU A 72 3.35 -7.18 -12.48
N PHE A 73 3.09 -6.16 -11.70
CA PHE A 73 4.01 -5.65 -10.68
C PHE A 73 3.44 -5.89 -9.29
N HIS A 74 4.31 -5.94 -8.30
CA HIS A 74 3.87 -6.08 -6.91
C HIS A 74 4.90 -5.44 -5.98
N LEU A 75 4.45 -5.12 -4.77
CA LEU A 75 5.28 -4.71 -3.66
C LEU A 75 5.32 -5.85 -2.66
N ALA A 76 6.53 -6.29 -2.28
CA ALA A 76 6.68 -7.45 -1.43
C ALA A 76 7.03 -7.05 0.01
N PHE A 77 6.47 -7.78 0.96
CA PHE A 77 6.79 -7.69 2.37
C PHE A 77 7.26 -9.05 2.86
N VAL A 78 8.15 -9.06 3.83
CA VAL A 78 8.54 -10.28 4.55
C VAL A 78 8.02 -10.19 5.97
N THR A 79 7.72 -11.35 6.55
CA THR A 79 7.19 -11.41 7.92
C THR A 79 7.64 -12.69 8.60
N ASP A 80 7.78 -12.63 9.92
CA ASP A 80 7.94 -13.80 10.79
C ASP A 80 6.61 -14.31 11.37
N ARG A 81 5.48 -13.71 10.94
CA ARG A 81 4.12 -14.05 11.37
C ARG A 81 3.23 -14.47 10.21
N PHE A 82 3.78 -15.26 9.28
CA PHE A 82 3.10 -15.61 8.03
C PHE A 82 1.70 -16.19 8.25
N ASP A 83 1.58 -17.23 9.08
CA ASP A 83 0.30 -17.92 9.28
C ASP A 83 -0.76 -17.01 9.91
N ALA A 84 -0.38 -16.23 10.91
CA ALA A 84 -1.29 -15.30 11.57
C ALA A 84 -1.76 -14.18 10.63
N LEU A 85 -0.86 -13.65 9.81
CA LEU A 85 -1.20 -12.62 8.83
C LEU A 85 -2.08 -13.16 7.70
N LEU A 86 -1.79 -14.35 7.20
CA LEU A 86 -2.63 -14.98 6.19
C LEU A 86 -4.06 -15.19 6.70
N ALA A 87 -4.21 -15.68 7.95
CA ALA A 87 -5.52 -15.84 8.56
C ALA A 87 -6.26 -14.51 8.67
N ARG A 88 -5.57 -13.43 9.08
CA ARG A 88 -6.16 -12.09 9.17
C ARG A 88 -6.58 -11.57 7.81
N HIS A 89 -5.73 -11.71 6.80
CA HIS A 89 -6.04 -11.22 5.46
C HIS A 89 -7.16 -12.02 4.80
N ARG A 90 -7.26 -13.32 5.08
CA ARG A 90 -8.42 -14.13 4.66
C ARG A 90 -9.70 -13.62 5.32
N ALA A 91 -9.67 -13.34 6.62
CA ALA A 91 -10.82 -12.79 7.33
C ALA A 91 -11.24 -11.41 6.82
N MET A 92 -10.28 -10.59 6.37
CA MET A 92 -10.54 -9.31 5.72
C MET A 92 -11.10 -9.45 4.29
N GLY A 93 -11.03 -10.64 3.70
CA GLY A 93 -11.48 -10.88 2.34
C GLY A 93 -10.57 -10.28 1.27
N CYS A 94 -9.30 -10.00 1.58
CA CYS A 94 -8.39 -9.32 0.65
C CYS A 94 -7.33 -10.24 0.02
N VAL A 95 -7.30 -11.54 0.34
CA VAL A 95 -6.39 -12.47 -0.31
C VAL A 95 -6.88 -12.78 -1.71
N CYS A 96 -6.04 -12.55 -2.72
CA CYS A 96 -6.39 -12.78 -4.11
C CYS A 96 -5.65 -13.97 -4.75
N PHE A 97 -4.55 -14.42 -4.14
CA PHE A 97 -3.77 -15.55 -4.66
C PHE A 97 -2.93 -16.15 -3.54
N GLU A 98 -2.82 -17.48 -3.52
CA GLU A 98 -1.97 -18.22 -2.58
C GLU A 98 -1.09 -19.19 -3.33
N ASN A 99 0.19 -19.26 -2.95
CA ASN A 99 1.12 -20.26 -3.47
C ASN A 99 1.88 -20.90 -2.30
N PRO A 100 1.32 -21.98 -1.72
CA PRO A 100 1.95 -22.64 -0.56
C PRO A 100 3.34 -23.20 -0.86
N ASP A 101 3.57 -23.66 -2.09
CA ASP A 101 4.86 -24.24 -2.47
C ASP A 101 5.98 -23.22 -2.41
N MET A 102 5.70 -21.96 -2.77
CA MET A 102 6.65 -20.87 -2.66
C MET A 102 6.61 -20.14 -1.32
N GLY A 103 5.61 -20.45 -0.49
CA GLY A 103 5.44 -19.75 0.79
C GLY A 103 5.05 -18.29 0.64
N VAL A 104 4.21 -17.95 -0.35
CA VAL A 104 3.75 -16.60 -0.60
C VAL A 104 2.24 -16.55 -0.80
N TYR A 105 1.66 -15.38 -0.54
CA TYR A 105 0.29 -15.06 -0.94
C TYR A 105 0.21 -13.59 -1.31
N PHE A 106 -0.83 -13.23 -2.05
CA PHE A 106 -1.06 -11.86 -2.52
C PHE A 106 -2.39 -11.33 -1.97
N ILE A 107 -2.40 -10.06 -1.65
CA ILE A 107 -3.60 -9.32 -1.24
C ILE A 107 -3.87 -8.16 -2.17
#